data_a5ce4a45138387af9ed0bc6ed0d24c13
#
_entry.id   a5ce4a45138387af9ed0bc6ed0d24c13
#
_cell.length_a   1.000
_cell.length_b   1.000
_cell.length_c   1.000
_cell.angle_alpha   90.00
_cell.angle_beta   90.00
_cell.angle_gamma   90.00
#
_symmetry.space_group_name_H-M   'P 1'
#
loop_
_entity.id
_entity.type
_entity.pdbx_description
1 polymer ?
#
loop_
_entity_poly.entity_id
_entity_poly.type
_entity_poly.pdbx_seq_one_letter_code
_entity_poly.pdbx_strand_id
1 'polypeptide(L)'
;MKPLKFFIATTLIGWLAGIQSFAATIESDICILGGTSAGIIAAVQAASMGKTVVVVEPGKHLGGLTAGGLGWTDIGNKAAIGGLSRNFYRRLGNHYGNAEAWTFEPHVAENAFAAILQEAKIPVHFQQRLAKVKKDGARILELITEDGTVFRARMFIDATYEGDLMARSGVSYFVGREANSTYGETLDGIREQTPKHQFLVSVDPYLKPGDTNSGLLPFVQATPFGLPGGGDKSVQAYNFRLCLTQNPTNRKPIEPPANYDPNRFELLGRYFDALNTAGKKVTLENFMKVDMVTPDKTDINNNGGFSTDYIGKNYSYPDADYATREQFQKECLDYTKGLLTYLATSPHVPASIRAEMQPWGLCRDEFPDTGGWPHQLYVREARRMISDHVMTEKNCRRTEIVPDSIGLAAYNMDSHNCRRLVRNGEVENEGDVQVPPMSPYPISYRALVPKQAECENLLVPVCLAASHIAYGSIRMEPVFMILGQSAATAASLAID
;
A
#
# COMPACT_ATOMS: atom_id res chain seq x y z
N MET A 1 83.84 -1.52 28.50
CA MET A 1 83.25 -0.59 27.53
C MET A 1 82.18 -1.33 26.72
N LYS A 2 80.94 -1.04 26.93
CA LYS A 2 79.80 -1.62 26.16
C LYS A 2 79.34 -0.59 25.17
N PRO A 3 78.99 -0.97 23.94
CA PRO A 3 78.45 0.03 22.96
C PRO A 3 76.99 0.26 23.14
N LEU A 4 76.66 1.53 23.09
CA LEU A 4 75.30 2.09 23.15
C LEU A 4 74.58 1.90 21.77
N LYS A 5 73.44 1.18 21.72
CA LYS A 5 72.64 1.04 20.51
C LYS A 5 71.62 2.16 20.47
N PHE A 6 71.72 3.05 19.48
CA PHE A 6 70.69 4.01 19.13
C PHE A 6 69.55 3.31 18.37
N PHE A 7 68.31 3.41 18.91
CA PHE A 7 67.08 3.06 18.18
C PHE A 7 66.52 4.33 17.52
N ILE A 8 66.50 4.33 16.20
CA ILE A 8 65.79 5.35 15.41
C ILE A 8 64.36 4.86 15.26
N ALA A 9 63.39 5.55 15.91
CA ALA A 9 61.97 5.33 15.71
C ALA A 9 61.50 6.15 14.51
N THR A 10 61.20 5.47 13.40
CA THR A 10 60.62 6.07 12.21
C THR A 10 59.11 6.10 12.40
N THR A 11 58.56 7.32 12.64
CA THR A 11 57.12 7.55 12.72
C THR A 11 56.55 7.60 11.30
N LEU A 12 55.85 6.55 10.90
CA LEU A 12 55.02 6.56 9.66
C LEU A 12 53.75 7.36 9.96
N ILE A 13 53.68 8.60 9.42
CA ILE A 13 52.43 9.35 9.36
C ILE A 13 51.64 8.84 8.15
N GLY A 14 50.66 7.94 8.42
CA GLY A 14 49.73 7.49 7.41
C GLY A 14 48.76 8.61 7.07
N TRP A 15 48.82 9.16 5.87
CA TRP A 15 47.77 9.98 5.29
C TRP A 15 46.57 9.09 4.98
N LEU A 16 45.55 9.12 5.81
CA LEU A 16 44.21 8.69 5.45
C LEU A 16 43.65 9.72 4.47
N ALA A 17 43.88 9.53 3.17
CA ALA A 17 43.13 10.18 2.13
C ALA A 17 41.66 9.68 2.24
N GLY A 18 40.82 10.45 2.85
CA GLY A 18 39.38 10.24 2.81
C GLY A 18 38.93 10.23 1.34
N ILE A 19 38.53 9.06 0.85
CA ILE A 19 37.86 8.93 -0.43
C ILE A 19 36.53 9.65 -0.25
N GLN A 20 36.47 10.93 -0.64
CA GLN A 20 35.19 11.60 -0.86
C GLN A 20 34.54 10.88 -2.04
N SER A 21 33.63 9.96 -1.73
CA SER A 21 32.70 9.44 -2.74
C SER A 21 31.88 10.62 -3.23
N PHE A 22 32.20 11.13 -4.40
CA PHE A 22 31.34 12.09 -5.08
C PHE A 22 30.03 11.38 -5.35
N ALA A 23 28.93 11.87 -4.76
CA ALA A 23 27.60 11.39 -5.05
C ALA A 23 27.35 11.46 -6.57
N ALA A 24 26.90 10.35 -7.14
CA ALA A 24 26.64 10.27 -8.58
C ALA A 24 25.48 11.22 -8.94
N THR A 25 25.65 11.95 -10.07
CA THR A 25 24.56 12.72 -10.67
C THR A 25 24.06 11.99 -11.90
N ILE A 26 22.74 11.70 -11.92
CA ILE A 26 22.06 11.00 -13.00
C ILE A 26 21.08 11.98 -13.63
N GLU A 27 21.18 12.14 -14.95
CA GLU A 27 20.35 13.08 -15.70
C GLU A 27 19.43 12.32 -16.67
N SER A 28 18.17 12.77 -16.78
CA SER A 28 17.18 12.22 -17.70
C SER A 28 16.16 13.29 -18.09
N ASP A 29 15.34 13.04 -19.09
CA ASP A 29 14.18 13.88 -19.40
C ASP A 29 13.11 13.74 -18.32
N ILE A 30 12.85 12.49 -17.87
CA ILE A 30 11.83 12.18 -16.87
C ILE A 30 12.45 11.31 -15.77
N CYS A 31 12.28 11.73 -14.51
CA CYS A 31 12.64 10.97 -13.33
C CYS A 31 11.36 10.50 -12.61
N ILE A 32 11.25 9.19 -12.38
CA ILE A 32 10.09 8.56 -11.74
C ILE A 32 10.52 8.02 -10.40
N LEU A 33 9.93 8.52 -9.30
CA LEU A 33 10.10 7.96 -7.97
C LEU A 33 9.03 6.89 -7.72
N GLY A 34 9.46 5.67 -7.40
CA GLY A 34 8.64 4.50 -7.16
C GLY A 34 8.59 3.54 -8.36
N GLY A 35 9.17 2.35 -8.19
CA GLY A 35 9.09 1.22 -9.11
C GLY A 35 7.78 0.43 -8.96
N THR A 36 6.68 1.10 -8.64
CA THR A 36 5.34 0.53 -8.55
C THR A 36 4.80 0.17 -9.94
N SER A 37 3.66 -0.48 -10.02
CA SER A 37 2.99 -0.76 -11.28
C SER A 37 2.78 0.51 -12.13
N ALA A 38 2.37 1.61 -11.48
CA ALA A 38 2.21 2.93 -12.12
C ALA A 38 3.54 3.47 -12.65
N GLY A 39 4.60 3.42 -11.82
CA GLY A 39 5.91 3.96 -12.17
C GLY A 39 6.56 3.21 -13.33
N ILE A 40 6.45 1.89 -13.35
CA ILE A 40 6.99 1.06 -14.43
C ILE A 40 6.26 1.35 -15.75
N ILE A 41 4.93 1.38 -15.72
CA ILE A 41 4.14 1.69 -16.92
C ILE A 41 4.38 3.13 -17.41
N ALA A 42 4.55 4.08 -16.48
CA ALA A 42 4.95 5.44 -16.83
C ALA A 42 6.33 5.47 -17.53
N ALA A 43 7.30 4.73 -17.01
CA ALA A 43 8.64 4.66 -17.60
C ALA A 43 8.61 4.11 -19.03
N VAL A 44 7.86 3.03 -19.26
CA VAL A 44 7.70 2.42 -20.58
C VAL A 44 7.02 3.38 -21.57
N GLN A 45 5.97 4.07 -21.13
CA GLN A 45 5.28 5.05 -21.96
C GLN A 45 6.21 6.20 -22.36
N ALA A 46 6.95 6.77 -21.41
CA ALA A 46 7.89 7.85 -21.69
C ALA A 46 9.01 7.42 -22.65
N ALA A 47 9.60 6.25 -22.44
CA ALA A 47 10.60 5.68 -23.34
C ALA A 47 10.05 5.44 -24.76
N SER A 48 8.80 4.97 -24.89
CA SER A 48 8.15 4.78 -26.19
C SER A 48 7.91 6.11 -26.95
N MET A 49 7.87 7.23 -26.23
CA MET A 49 7.78 8.58 -26.77
C MET A 49 9.16 9.22 -27.00
N GLY A 50 10.25 8.43 -26.93
CA GLY A 50 11.62 8.88 -27.22
C GLY A 50 12.29 9.69 -26.10
N LYS A 51 11.75 9.67 -24.86
CA LYS A 51 12.36 10.36 -23.72
C LYS A 51 13.36 9.46 -23.01
N THR A 52 14.43 10.04 -22.49
CA THR A 52 15.31 9.38 -21.53
C THR A 52 14.62 9.34 -20.17
N VAL A 53 14.62 8.16 -19.54
CA VAL A 53 13.87 7.91 -18.30
C VAL A 53 14.75 7.18 -17.28
N VAL A 54 14.60 7.53 -16.02
CA VAL A 54 15.16 6.80 -14.89
C VAL A 54 14.05 6.47 -13.87
N VAL A 55 14.06 5.24 -13.34
CA VAL A 55 13.22 4.84 -12.21
C VAL A 55 14.07 4.80 -10.95
N VAL A 56 13.59 5.48 -9.91
CA VAL A 56 14.22 5.58 -8.58
C VAL A 56 13.33 4.80 -7.61
N GLU A 57 13.80 3.64 -7.17
CA GLU A 57 13.03 2.75 -6.30
C GLU A 57 13.60 2.74 -4.88
N PRO A 58 12.80 3.14 -3.84
CA PRO A 58 13.26 3.12 -2.45
C PRO A 58 13.57 1.73 -1.89
N GLY A 59 12.92 0.70 -2.42
CA GLY A 59 13.07 -0.70 -2.02
C GLY A 59 14.00 -1.52 -2.92
N LYS A 60 13.78 -2.83 -2.92
CA LYS A 60 14.55 -3.81 -3.72
C LYS A 60 13.72 -4.48 -4.81
N HIS A 61 12.41 -4.26 -4.83
CA HIS A 61 11.45 -4.98 -5.63
C HIS A 61 10.72 -4.07 -6.60
N LEU A 62 10.18 -4.64 -7.66
CA LEU A 62 9.44 -3.96 -8.70
C LEU A 62 7.95 -4.34 -8.66
N GLY A 63 7.10 -3.44 -9.16
CA GLY A 63 5.68 -3.71 -9.34
C GLY A 63 4.81 -3.38 -8.13
N GLY A 64 5.43 -2.93 -7.03
CA GLY A 64 4.69 -2.53 -5.83
C GLY A 64 3.76 -3.63 -5.32
N LEU A 65 2.50 -3.29 -5.06
CA LEU A 65 1.52 -4.23 -4.52
C LEU A 65 1.15 -5.33 -5.52
N THR A 66 1.12 -5.05 -6.83
CA THR A 66 0.84 -6.06 -7.85
C THR A 66 1.81 -7.25 -7.77
N ALA A 67 3.08 -7.00 -7.48
CA ALA A 67 4.10 -8.04 -7.27
C ALA A 67 4.28 -8.40 -5.78
N GLY A 68 3.73 -7.61 -4.87
CA GLY A 68 3.91 -7.72 -3.43
C GLY A 68 2.78 -8.44 -2.71
N GLY A 69 2.02 -9.31 -3.40
CA GLY A 69 1.02 -10.18 -2.77
C GLY A 69 -0.40 -10.04 -3.30
N LEU A 70 -0.78 -8.93 -3.95
CA LEU A 70 -2.10 -8.76 -4.57
C LEU A 70 -2.19 -9.59 -5.86
N GLY A 71 -2.32 -10.88 -5.70
CA GLY A 71 -2.45 -11.83 -6.80
C GLY A 71 -3.86 -11.92 -7.39
N TRP A 72 -4.88 -11.51 -6.63
CA TRP A 72 -6.26 -11.39 -7.10
C TRP A 72 -6.58 -9.92 -7.38
N THR A 73 -6.58 -9.56 -8.67
CA THR A 73 -6.69 -8.15 -9.08
C THR A 73 -8.06 -7.57 -8.80
N ASP A 74 -8.12 -6.45 -8.09
CA ASP A 74 -9.31 -5.64 -7.92
C ASP A 74 -9.59 -4.82 -9.18
N ILE A 75 -10.66 -5.14 -9.93
CA ILE A 75 -10.87 -4.65 -11.30
C ILE A 75 -12.16 -3.85 -11.46
N GLY A 76 -13.26 -4.33 -10.90
CA GLY A 76 -14.61 -3.89 -11.25
C GLY A 76 -14.97 -4.32 -12.68
N ASN A 77 -15.06 -3.39 -13.62
CA ASN A 77 -15.36 -3.68 -15.02
C ASN A 77 -14.09 -3.79 -15.87
N LYS A 78 -13.73 -5.01 -16.28
CA LYS A 78 -12.54 -5.29 -17.11
C LYS A 78 -12.50 -4.49 -18.42
N ALA A 79 -13.66 -4.16 -19.00
CA ALA A 79 -13.73 -3.39 -20.24
C ALA A 79 -13.23 -1.95 -20.10
N ALA A 80 -13.21 -1.42 -18.86
CA ALA A 80 -12.68 -0.09 -18.58
C ALA A 80 -11.14 -0.05 -18.56
N ILE A 81 -10.48 -1.20 -18.45
CA ILE A 81 -9.02 -1.29 -18.40
C ILE A 81 -8.47 -1.42 -19.83
N GLY A 82 -7.65 -0.45 -20.24
CA GLY A 82 -7.07 -0.35 -21.58
C GLY A 82 -5.56 -0.08 -21.56
N GLY A 83 -5.02 0.27 -22.72
CA GLY A 83 -3.63 0.72 -22.87
C GLY A 83 -2.58 -0.29 -22.40
N LEU A 84 -1.47 0.24 -21.89
CA LEU A 84 -0.37 -0.58 -21.37
C LEU A 84 -0.78 -1.40 -20.14
N SER A 85 -1.73 -0.93 -19.34
CA SER A 85 -2.29 -1.70 -18.23
C SER A 85 -2.84 -3.04 -18.73
N ARG A 86 -3.71 -3.03 -19.73
CA ARG A 86 -4.26 -4.28 -20.27
C ARG A 86 -3.20 -5.16 -20.93
N ASN A 87 -2.20 -4.55 -21.55
CA ASN A 87 -1.08 -5.30 -22.14
C ASN A 87 -0.26 -6.04 -21.07
N PHE A 88 -0.11 -5.48 -19.87
CA PHE A 88 0.49 -6.20 -18.75
C PHE A 88 -0.30 -7.47 -18.38
N TYR A 89 -1.62 -7.40 -18.25
CA TYR A 89 -2.46 -8.57 -17.94
C TYR A 89 -2.51 -9.59 -19.07
N ARG A 90 -2.35 -9.17 -20.33
CA ARG A 90 -2.14 -10.07 -21.47
C ARG A 90 -0.79 -10.78 -21.40
N ARG A 91 0.26 -10.07 -20.97
CA ARG A 91 1.58 -10.69 -20.78
C ARG A 91 1.54 -11.74 -19.68
N LEU A 92 0.86 -11.48 -18.56
CA LEU A 92 0.60 -12.49 -17.53
C LEU A 92 -0.22 -13.65 -18.10
N GLY A 93 -1.25 -13.38 -18.91
CA GLY A 93 -2.04 -14.41 -19.59
C GLY A 93 -1.18 -15.36 -20.42
N ASN A 94 -0.22 -14.84 -21.17
CA ASN A 94 0.69 -15.67 -21.97
C ASN A 94 1.51 -16.65 -21.10
N HIS A 95 1.91 -16.25 -19.90
CA HIS A 95 2.59 -17.14 -18.95
C HIS A 95 1.72 -18.35 -18.58
N TYR A 96 0.42 -18.14 -18.39
CA TYR A 96 -0.55 -19.17 -18.00
C TYR A 96 -1.27 -19.84 -19.19
N GLY A 97 -0.88 -19.52 -20.44
CA GLY A 97 -1.54 -20.05 -21.63
C GLY A 97 -2.94 -19.48 -21.87
N ASN A 98 -3.25 -18.29 -21.34
CA ASN A 98 -4.51 -17.58 -21.46
C ASN A 98 -4.36 -16.26 -22.23
N ALA A 99 -5.46 -15.73 -22.77
CA ALA A 99 -5.44 -14.42 -23.42
C ALA A 99 -5.11 -13.27 -22.44
N GLU A 100 -5.59 -13.34 -21.22
CA GLU A 100 -5.36 -12.39 -20.13
C GLU A 100 -5.40 -13.16 -18.80
N ALA A 101 -4.55 -12.80 -17.84
CA ALA A 101 -4.62 -13.30 -16.47
C ALA A 101 -4.80 -12.14 -15.49
N TRP A 102 -5.87 -12.20 -14.71
CA TRP A 102 -6.24 -11.23 -13.68
C TRP A 102 -6.07 -11.80 -12.28
N THR A 103 -5.67 -13.07 -12.22
CA THR A 103 -5.19 -13.78 -11.03
C THR A 103 -3.86 -14.40 -11.39
N PHE A 104 -2.85 -14.23 -10.52
CA PHE A 104 -1.48 -14.61 -10.82
C PHE A 104 -0.63 -14.69 -9.56
N GLU A 105 0.51 -15.32 -9.70
CA GLU A 105 1.52 -15.44 -8.64
C GLU A 105 2.37 -14.17 -8.54
N PRO A 106 2.75 -13.74 -7.33
CA PRO A 106 3.55 -12.52 -7.12
C PRO A 106 4.84 -12.48 -7.91
N HIS A 107 5.64 -13.56 -7.89
CA HIS A 107 6.92 -13.62 -8.62
C HIS A 107 6.74 -13.53 -10.14
N VAL A 108 5.63 -14.04 -10.69
CA VAL A 108 5.31 -13.94 -12.13
C VAL A 108 5.06 -12.48 -12.51
N ALA A 109 4.36 -11.73 -11.66
CA ALA A 109 4.12 -10.31 -11.87
C ALA A 109 5.43 -9.51 -11.79
N GLU A 110 6.28 -9.76 -10.79
CA GLU A 110 7.58 -9.07 -10.64
C GLU A 110 8.49 -9.34 -11.85
N ASN A 111 8.61 -10.61 -12.27
CA ASN A 111 9.36 -11.00 -13.45
C ASN A 111 8.83 -10.34 -14.73
N ALA A 112 7.51 -10.21 -14.88
CA ALA A 112 6.90 -9.52 -16.02
C ALA A 112 7.27 -8.03 -16.05
N PHE A 113 7.24 -7.33 -14.90
CA PHE A 113 7.67 -5.94 -14.80
C PHE A 113 9.17 -5.77 -15.08
N ALA A 114 10.02 -6.63 -14.52
CA ALA A 114 11.45 -6.60 -14.80
C ALA A 114 11.76 -6.78 -16.28
N ALA A 115 11.10 -7.73 -16.93
CA ALA A 115 11.26 -7.98 -18.36
C ALA A 115 10.81 -6.80 -19.22
N ILE A 116 9.70 -6.13 -18.86
CA ILE A 116 9.22 -4.92 -19.56
C ILE A 116 10.25 -3.79 -19.51
N LEU A 117 10.83 -3.54 -18.34
CA LEU A 117 11.87 -2.52 -18.17
C LEU A 117 13.15 -2.87 -18.93
N GLN A 118 13.56 -4.13 -18.90
CA GLN A 118 14.72 -4.62 -19.65
C GLN A 118 14.55 -4.49 -21.17
N GLU A 119 13.40 -4.88 -21.70
CA GLU A 119 13.06 -4.73 -23.12
C GLU A 119 13.09 -3.27 -23.57
N ALA A 120 12.60 -2.37 -22.74
CA ALA A 120 12.61 -0.92 -22.97
C ALA A 120 13.98 -0.28 -22.63
N LYS A 121 14.94 -1.02 -22.10
CA LYS A 121 16.29 -0.57 -21.68
C LYS A 121 16.24 0.59 -20.67
N ILE A 122 15.30 0.56 -19.75
CA ILE A 122 15.10 1.59 -18.73
C ILE A 122 15.95 1.27 -17.49
N PRO A 123 16.84 2.16 -17.05
CA PRO A 123 17.62 1.97 -15.84
C PRO A 123 16.73 2.13 -14.59
N VAL A 124 16.94 1.23 -13.62
CA VAL A 124 16.32 1.28 -12.30
C VAL A 124 17.42 1.41 -11.24
N HIS A 125 17.28 2.38 -10.36
CA HIS A 125 18.14 2.58 -9.21
C HIS A 125 17.38 2.15 -7.96
N PHE A 126 17.75 0.98 -7.43
CA PHE A 126 17.15 0.40 -6.22
C PHE A 126 17.77 0.96 -4.93
N GLN A 127 17.03 0.84 -3.84
CA GLN A 127 17.45 1.28 -2.50
C GLN A 127 17.77 2.79 -2.45
N GLN A 128 17.07 3.56 -3.26
CA GLN A 128 17.24 5.00 -3.40
C GLN A 128 16.11 5.74 -2.66
N ARG A 129 16.27 5.91 -1.36
CA ARG A 129 15.30 6.61 -0.51
C ARG A 129 15.45 8.11 -0.66
N LEU A 130 14.35 8.78 -0.94
CA LEU A 130 14.32 10.24 -1.11
C LEU A 130 14.63 10.95 0.22
N ALA A 131 15.76 11.66 0.28
CA ALA A 131 16.12 12.50 1.41
C ALA A 131 15.66 13.95 1.25
N LYS A 132 15.86 14.52 0.07
CA LYS A 132 15.63 15.97 -0.17
C LYS A 132 15.22 16.24 -1.61
N VAL A 133 14.39 17.25 -1.80
CA VAL A 133 14.06 17.86 -3.09
C VAL A 133 14.65 19.25 -3.15
N LYS A 134 15.34 19.58 -4.26
CA LYS A 134 15.83 20.93 -4.54
C LYS A 134 14.94 21.56 -5.59
N LYS A 135 14.46 22.75 -5.30
CA LYS A 135 13.58 23.54 -6.18
C LYS A 135 14.16 24.92 -6.47
N ASP A 136 13.71 25.47 -7.59
CA ASP A 136 13.78 26.90 -7.89
C ASP A 136 12.34 27.38 -8.13
N GLY A 137 11.82 28.21 -7.24
CA GLY A 137 10.41 28.57 -7.22
C GLY A 137 9.49 27.34 -7.15
N ALA A 138 8.58 27.20 -8.12
CA ALA A 138 7.68 26.06 -8.26
C ALA A 138 8.31 24.87 -9.01
N ARG A 139 9.56 24.99 -9.50
CA ARG A 139 10.18 23.95 -10.33
C ARG A 139 11.11 23.05 -9.53
N ILE A 140 10.93 21.74 -9.59
CA ILE A 140 11.88 20.76 -9.08
C ILE A 140 13.08 20.72 -10.01
N LEU A 141 14.29 20.81 -9.44
CA LEU A 141 15.56 20.69 -10.14
C LEU A 141 16.20 19.32 -9.91
N GLU A 142 16.18 18.84 -8.66
CA GLU A 142 16.90 17.64 -8.23
C GLU A 142 16.14 16.87 -7.17
N LEU A 143 16.19 15.53 -7.25
CA LEU A 143 15.96 14.62 -6.13
C LEU A 143 17.31 14.21 -5.56
N ILE A 144 17.44 14.20 -4.26
CA ILE A 144 18.64 13.78 -3.54
C ILE A 144 18.24 12.64 -2.61
N THR A 145 18.88 11.49 -2.73
CA THR A 145 18.62 10.30 -1.93
C THR A 145 19.48 10.24 -0.68
N GLU A 146 19.17 9.32 0.25
CA GLU A 146 19.87 9.22 1.54
C GLU A 146 21.37 8.87 1.39
N ASP A 147 21.73 8.15 0.33
CA ASP A 147 23.15 7.87 0.00
C ASP A 147 23.86 9.01 -0.72
N GLY A 148 23.15 10.13 -0.98
CA GLY A 148 23.67 11.32 -1.61
C GLY A 148 23.57 11.31 -3.14
N THR A 149 23.05 10.25 -3.78
CA THR A 149 22.85 10.24 -5.24
C THR A 149 21.86 11.34 -5.66
N VAL A 150 22.17 12.04 -6.75
CA VAL A 150 21.39 13.16 -7.27
C VAL A 150 20.74 12.77 -8.60
N PHE A 151 19.43 12.92 -8.71
CA PHE A 151 18.68 12.73 -9.95
C PHE A 151 18.16 14.07 -10.45
N ARG A 152 18.54 14.45 -11.68
CA ARG A 152 18.10 15.65 -12.38
C ARG A 152 17.19 15.29 -13.53
N ALA A 153 16.08 16.01 -13.66
CA ALA A 153 15.19 15.81 -14.79
C ALA A 153 14.43 17.10 -15.16
N ARG A 154 13.85 17.09 -16.35
CA ARG A 154 12.96 18.15 -16.82
C ARG A 154 11.56 18.01 -16.21
N MET A 155 11.08 16.76 -16.11
CA MET A 155 9.80 16.41 -15.50
C MET A 155 9.98 15.28 -14.45
N PHE A 156 9.11 15.28 -13.47
CA PHE A 156 9.11 14.29 -12.38
C PHE A 156 7.75 13.62 -12.27
N ILE A 157 7.75 12.33 -11.86
CA ILE A 157 6.52 11.57 -11.57
C ILE A 157 6.68 10.95 -10.19
N ASP A 158 5.72 11.20 -9.27
CA ASP A 158 5.63 10.51 -8.00
C ASP A 158 4.67 9.32 -8.13
N ALA A 159 5.22 8.14 -8.26
CA ALA A 159 4.48 6.89 -8.35
C ALA A 159 4.54 6.07 -7.05
N THR A 160 4.94 6.67 -5.92
CA THR A 160 4.95 6.01 -4.62
C THR A 160 3.54 5.94 -4.01
N TYR A 161 3.30 4.95 -3.13
CA TYR A 161 2.02 4.84 -2.42
C TYR A 161 1.86 5.90 -1.31
N GLU A 162 2.95 6.53 -0.90
CA GLU A 162 2.98 7.52 0.17
C GLU A 162 2.98 8.98 -0.32
N GLY A 163 3.35 9.24 -1.58
CA GLY A 163 3.45 10.59 -2.13
C GLY A 163 4.62 11.38 -1.54
N ASP A 164 5.78 10.75 -1.38
CA ASP A 164 6.92 11.38 -0.71
C ASP A 164 7.55 12.51 -1.53
N LEU A 165 7.61 12.36 -2.86
CA LEU A 165 8.10 13.42 -3.73
C LEU A 165 7.14 14.61 -3.75
N MET A 166 5.85 14.33 -3.84
CA MET A 166 4.79 15.34 -3.77
C MET A 166 4.91 16.17 -2.48
N ALA A 167 4.95 15.49 -1.33
CA ALA A 167 5.02 16.15 -0.03
C ALA A 167 6.32 16.96 0.16
N ARG A 168 7.48 16.38 -0.20
CA ARG A 168 8.79 17.06 -0.08
C ARG A 168 8.98 18.19 -1.09
N SER A 169 8.15 18.23 -2.15
CA SER A 169 8.07 19.34 -3.09
C SER A 169 7.20 20.50 -2.61
N GLY A 170 6.57 20.38 -1.45
CA GLY A 170 5.69 21.40 -0.89
C GLY A 170 4.32 21.48 -1.56
N VAL A 171 3.89 20.39 -2.21
CA VAL A 171 2.54 20.28 -2.78
C VAL A 171 1.56 19.99 -1.65
N SER A 172 0.42 20.64 -1.67
CA SER A 172 -0.66 20.48 -0.70
C SER A 172 -1.29 19.09 -0.79
N TYR A 173 -1.53 18.45 0.35
CA TYR A 173 -2.17 17.16 0.44
C TYR A 173 -3.04 17.03 1.70
N PHE A 174 -3.84 15.98 1.75
CA PHE A 174 -4.63 15.60 2.92
C PHE A 174 -4.32 14.16 3.35
N VAL A 175 -4.42 13.90 4.65
CA VAL A 175 -4.33 12.55 5.26
C VAL A 175 -5.55 12.35 6.14
N GLY A 176 -6.20 11.20 6.01
CA GLY A 176 -7.43 10.87 6.74
C GLY A 176 -8.68 11.06 5.89
N ARG A 177 -9.82 11.24 6.54
CA ARG A 177 -11.13 11.38 5.89
C ARG A 177 -11.63 12.82 5.95
N GLU A 178 -12.08 13.35 4.82
CA GLU A 178 -12.73 14.66 4.78
C GLU A 178 -14.12 14.57 5.41
N ALA A 179 -14.65 15.70 5.87
CA ALA A 179 -16.06 15.76 6.20
C ALA A 179 -16.92 15.70 4.93
N ASN A 180 -18.08 15.06 4.99
CA ASN A 180 -19.05 15.05 3.88
C ASN A 180 -19.30 16.45 3.31
N SER A 181 -19.33 17.48 4.17
CA SER A 181 -19.55 18.87 3.77
C SER A 181 -18.42 19.47 2.95
N THR A 182 -17.20 18.92 3.00
CA THR A 182 -16.03 19.47 2.28
C THR A 182 -16.24 19.47 0.77
N TYR A 183 -16.75 18.36 0.23
CA TYR A 183 -17.01 18.19 -1.20
C TYR A 183 -18.51 17.94 -1.50
N GLY A 184 -19.38 17.99 -0.48
CA GLY A 184 -20.81 17.68 -0.61
C GLY A 184 -21.03 16.20 -0.96
N GLU A 185 -20.32 15.32 -0.26
CA GLU A 185 -20.40 13.86 -0.36
C GLU A 185 -21.37 13.27 0.67
N THR A 186 -21.65 11.98 0.57
CA THR A 186 -22.56 11.27 1.47
C THR A 186 -21.92 10.05 2.13
N LEU A 187 -20.82 9.56 1.58
CA LEU A 187 -20.13 8.34 2.01
C LEU A 187 -18.82 8.61 2.76
N ASP A 188 -18.34 9.85 2.79
CA ASP A 188 -17.08 10.22 3.42
C ASP A 188 -17.23 10.44 4.95
N GLY A 189 -16.11 10.67 5.61
CA GLY A 189 -16.03 10.94 7.04
C GLY A 189 -16.44 9.76 7.92
N ILE A 190 -16.80 10.08 9.17
CA ILE A 190 -17.21 9.09 10.17
C ILE A 190 -18.54 8.44 9.74
N ARG A 191 -18.57 7.10 9.73
CA ARG A 191 -19.73 6.33 9.29
C ARG A 191 -20.67 6.04 10.45
N GLU A 192 -21.93 6.45 10.34
CA GLU A 192 -22.99 6.11 11.31
C GLU A 192 -23.17 4.61 11.44
N GLN A 193 -23.07 3.89 10.33
CA GLN A 193 -23.22 2.44 10.25
C GLN A 193 -22.13 1.84 9.37
N THR A 194 -21.57 0.72 9.87
CA THR A 194 -20.58 -0.09 9.16
C THR A 194 -21.09 -1.53 9.12
N PRO A 195 -21.94 -1.89 8.14
CA PRO A 195 -22.62 -3.20 8.13
C PRO A 195 -21.72 -4.37 7.73
N LYS A 196 -20.57 -4.10 7.06
CA LYS A 196 -19.62 -5.13 6.64
C LYS A 196 -18.39 -5.14 7.53
N HIS A 197 -17.69 -6.28 7.55
CA HIS A 197 -16.51 -6.47 8.36
C HIS A 197 -16.70 -6.06 9.84
N GLN A 198 -17.89 -6.39 10.37
CA GLN A 198 -18.33 -6.08 11.72
C GLN A 198 -18.35 -7.34 12.59
N PHE A 199 -18.31 -7.19 13.91
CA PHE A 199 -18.55 -8.27 14.86
C PHE A 199 -20.00 -8.78 14.72
N LEU A 200 -20.14 -10.11 14.63
CA LEU A 200 -21.45 -10.76 14.45
C LEU A 200 -22.25 -10.87 15.75
N VAL A 201 -21.59 -10.65 16.87
CA VAL A 201 -22.14 -10.69 18.23
C VAL A 201 -21.47 -9.60 19.06
N SER A 202 -22.12 -9.20 20.13
CA SER A 202 -21.57 -8.26 21.12
C SER A 202 -20.33 -8.81 21.80
N VAL A 203 -19.30 -7.98 21.95
CA VAL A 203 -18.05 -8.31 22.65
C VAL A 203 -17.69 -7.19 23.60
N ASP A 204 -17.48 -7.53 24.86
CA ASP A 204 -17.03 -6.57 25.88
C ASP A 204 -15.61 -6.06 25.60
N PRO A 205 -15.38 -4.73 25.55
CA PRO A 205 -14.10 -4.13 25.20
C PRO A 205 -13.09 -4.01 26.34
N TYR A 206 -13.51 -4.23 27.60
CA TYR A 206 -12.72 -3.84 28.77
C TYR A 206 -11.81 -4.97 29.26
N LEU A 207 -10.66 -4.63 29.87
CA LEU A 207 -9.72 -5.62 30.43
C LEU A 207 -10.42 -6.54 31.45
N LYS A 208 -11.27 -5.96 32.33
CA LYS A 208 -12.20 -6.71 33.17
C LYS A 208 -13.60 -6.55 32.61
N PRO A 209 -14.27 -7.64 32.20
CA PRO A 209 -15.61 -7.55 31.63
C PRO A 209 -16.58 -6.74 32.47
N GLY A 210 -17.26 -5.77 31.85
CA GLY A 210 -18.23 -4.87 32.50
C GLY A 210 -17.61 -3.73 33.32
N ASP A 211 -16.29 -3.69 33.54
CA ASP A 211 -15.62 -2.62 34.29
C ASP A 211 -14.99 -1.60 33.36
N THR A 212 -15.71 -0.50 33.09
CA THR A 212 -15.28 0.60 32.22
C THR A 212 -13.99 1.30 32.69
N ASN A 213 -13.60 1.15 33.96
CA ASN A 213 -12.40 1.75 34.53
C ASN A 213 -11.16 0.85 34.41
N SER A 214 -11.34 -0.42 33.99
CA SER A 214 -10.23 -1.37 33.91
C SER A 214 -9.27 -1.13 32.74
N GLY A 215 -9.64 -0.23 31.81
CA GLY A 215 -8.92 -0.02 30.53
C GLY A 215 -9.47 -0.91 29.41
N LEU A 216 -8.99 -0.69 28.19
CA LEU A 216 -9.45 -1.39 26.98
C LEU A 216 -8.54 -2.56 26.61
N LEU A 217 -9.14 -3.57 26.02
CA LEU A 217 -8.42 -4.68 25.39
C LEU A 217 -7.49 -4.20 24.27
N PRO A 218 -6.39 -4.92 24.00
CA PRO A 218 -5.57 -4.65 22.83
C PRO A 218 -6.40 -4.53 21.53
N PHE A 219 -5.99 -3.63 20.65
CA PHE A 219 -6.64 -3.33 19.37
C PHE A 219 -8.00 -2.60 19.47
N VAL A 220 -8.46 -2.20 20.65
CA VAL A 220 -9.60 -1.30 20.84
C VAL A 220 -9.09 0.11 21.17
N GLN A 221 -9.65 1.12 20.51
CA GLN A 221 -9.22 2.51 20.65
C GLN A 221 -10.13 3.24 21.67
N ALA A 222 -9.51 4.11 22.49
CA ALA A 222 -10.23 4.97 23.44
C ALA A 222 -10.84 6.22 22.77
N THR A 223 -10.74 6.35 21.45
CA THR A 223 -11.21 7.52 20.71
C THR A 223 -12.74 7.56 20.73
N PRO A 224 -13.39 8.71 20.99
CA PRO A 224 -14.83 8.85 20.87
C PRO A 224 -15.32 8.55 19.45
N PHE A 225 -16.58 8.12 19.31
CA PHE A 225 -17.17 7.84 18.01
C PHE A 225 -17.14 9.05 17.09
N GLY A 226 -17.48 10.24 17.62
CA GLY A 226 -17.53 11.48 16.86
C GLY A 226 -18.89 11.72 16.18
N LEU A 227 -18.96 12.72 15.30
CA LEU A 227 -20.19 13.09 14.59
C LEU A 227 -20.22 12.38 13.23
N PRO A 228 -21.30 11.66 12.88
CA PRO A 228 -21.45 11.07 11.55
C PRO A 228 -21.28 12.09 10.44
N GLY A 229 -20.53 11.72 9.40
CA GLY A 229 -20.16 12.60 8.30
C GLY A 229 -19.09 13.65 8.63
N GLY A 230 -18.60 13.70 9.87
CA GLY A 230 -17.47 14.55 10.27
C GLY A 230 -16.16 13.98 9.77
N GLY A 231 -15.20 14.85 9.40
CA GLY A 231 -13.85 14.44 9.01
C GLY A 231 -12.97 14.08 10.21
N ASP A 232 -11.97 13.25 9.96
CA ASP A 232 -10.94 12.92 10.96
C ASP A 232 -9.60 12.58 10.30
N LYS A 233 -8.58 12.24 11.10
CA LYS A 233 -7.26 11.82 10.63
C LYS A 233 -7.10 10.30 10.56
N SER A 234 -8.18 9.56 10.68
CA SER A 234 -8.15 8.11 10.60
C SER A 234 -7.92 7.67 9.15
N VAL A 235 -7.06 6.67 8.99
CA VAL A 235 -6.70 6.08 7.69
C VAL A 235 -7.21 4.65 7.69
N GLN A 236 -7.77 4.20 6.56
CA GLN A 236 -8.21 2.82 6.40
C GLN A 236 -7.08 1.84 6.66
N ALA A 237 -7.41 0.71 7.30
CA ALA A 237 -6.41 -0.24 7.78
C ALA A 237 -5.50 -0.78 6.68
N TYR A 238 -4.24 -1.07 7.05
CA TYR A 238 -3.29 -1.77 6.20
C TYR A 238 -3.19 -3.24 6.60
N ASN A 239 -2.78 -4.08 5.67
CA ASN A 239 -2.41 -5.47 5.91
C ASN A 239 -1.32 -5.93 4.92
N PHE A 240 -0.93 -7.19 5.03
CA PHE A 240 -0.20 -7.88 3.97
C PHE A 240 -1.18 -8.78 3.20
N ARG A 241 -1.07 -8.80 1.86
CA ARG A 241 -1.74 -9.76 1.00
C ARG A 241 -0.85 -11.02 0.94
N LEU A 242 -1.31 -12.12 1.55
CA LEU A 242 -0.45 -13.28 1.77
C LEU A 242 -0.61 -14.31 0.66
N CYS A 243 0.51 -14.78 0.14
CA CYS A 243 0.53 -15.94 -0.75
C CYS A 243 0.80 -17.20 0.09
N LEU A 244 -0.26 -17.95 0.37
CA LEU A 244 -0.20 -19.19 1.13
C LEU A 244 -0.49 -20.40 0.25
N THR A 245 -0.01 -21.59 0.71
CA THR A 245 -0.25 -22.87 0.05
C THR A 245 -0.51 -23.98 1.04
N GLN A 246 -1.27 -24.99 0.61
CA GLN A 246 -1.41 -26.26 1.32
C GLN A 246 -0.55 -27.37 0.68
N ASN A 247 0.11 -27.11 -0.44
CA ASN A 247 0.94 -28.08 -1.15
C ASN A 247 2.17 -28.44 -0.30
N PRO A 248 2.31 -29.69 0.20
CA PRO A 248 3.40 -30.06 1.12
C PRO A 248 4.80 -29.86 0.55
N THR A 249 4.96 -29.92 -0.78
CA THR A 249 6.26 -29.77 -1.45
C THR A 249 6.69 -28.29 -1.53
N ASN A 250 5.72 -27.36 -1.58
CA ASN A 250 5.96 -25.92 -1.66
C ASN A 250 5.77 -25.21 -0.31
N ARG A 251 5.13 -25.86 0.65
CA ARG A 251 4.76 -25.26 1.94
C ARG A 251 5.96 -25.08 2.87
N LYS A 252 6.06 -23.89 3.45
CA LYS A 252 6.90 -23.54 4.59
C LYS A 252 6.00 -23.23 5.81
N PRO A 253 6.30 -23.74 7.00
CA PRO A 253 5.49 -23.44 8.20
C PRO A 253 5.43 -21.94 8.49
N ILE A 254 4.28 -21.50 9.03
CA ILE A 254 4.12 -20.16 9.58
C ILE A 254 4.65 -20.18 11.00
N GLU A 255 5.77 -19.49 11.24
CA GLU A 255 6.36 -19.35 12.55
C GLU A 255 5.70 -18.20 13.32
N PRO A 256 5.44 -18.35 14.62
CA PRO A 256 4.96 -17.25 15.45
C PRO A 256 6.00 -16.10 15.48
N PRO A 257 5.58 -14.86 15.78
CA PRO A 257 6.54 -13.78 15.99
C PRO A 257 7.39 -14.07 17.24
N ALA A 258 8.63 -13.57 17.28
CA ALA A 258 9.60 -13.85 18.36
C ALA A 258 9.06 -13.55 19.76
N ASN A 259 8.23 -12.51 19.90
CA ASN A 259 7.60 -12.10 21.16
C ASN A 259 6.11 -12.40 21.13
N TYR A 260 5.71 -13.59 20.68
CA TYR A 260 4.32 -13.99 20.64
C TYR A 260 3.69 -14.01 22.02
N ASP A 261 2.65 -13.18 22.20
CA ASP A 261 1.82 -13.17 23.39
C ASP A 261 0.36 -13.39 22.99
N PRO A 262 -0.25 -14.55 23.31
CA PRO A 262 -1.65 -14.82 23.00
C PRO A 262 -2.62 -13.86 23.68
N ASN A 263 -2.25 -13.21 24.80
CA ASN A 263 -3.11 -12.23 25.46
C ASN A 263 -3.35 -10.97 24.61
N ARG A 264 -2.48 -10.67 23.66
CA ARG A 264 -2.73 -9.61 22.68
C ARG A 264 -3.99 -9.88 21.83
N PHE A 265 -4.41 -11.15 21.72
CA PHE A 265 -5.58 -11.58 20.96
C PHE A 265 -6.76 -11.92 21.86
N GLU A 266 -6.77 -11.45 23.12
CA GLU A 266 -7.86 -11.66 24.08
C GLU A 266 -9.22 -11.22 23.50
N LEU A 267 -9.27 -10.09 22.77
CA LEU A 267 -10.49 -9.65 22.08
C LEU A 267 -11.01 -10.71 21.10
N LEU A 268 -10.13 -11.36 20.34
CA LEU A 268 -10.50 -12.42 19.42
C LEU A 268 -10.97 -13.67 20.17
N GLY A 269 -10.33 -14.03 21.29
CA GLY A 269 -10.76 -15.12 22.17
C GLY A 269 -12.17 -14.91 22.67
N ARG A 270 -12.46 -13.74 23.24
CA ARG A 270 -13.81 -13.37 23.71
C ARG A 270 -14.84 -13.37 22.58
N TYR A 271 -14.43 -12.94 21.39
CA TYR A 271 -15.30 -12.99 20.21
C TYR A 271 -15.70 -14.44 19.87
N PHE A 272 -14.75 -15.39 19.88
CA PHE A 272 -15.07 -16.81 19.69
C PHE A 272 -15.97 -17.37 20.79
N ASP A 273 -15.72 -17.02 22.05
CA ASP A 273 -16.55 -17.47 23.18
C ASP A 273 -17.96 -16.89 23.05
N ALA A 274 -18.13 -15.64 22.66
CA ALA A 274 -19.42 -15.01 22.41
C ALA A 274 -20.16 -15.64 21.22
N LEU A 275 -19.46 -15.94 20.13
CA LEU A 275 -20.01 -16.63 18.96
C LEU A 275 -20.53 -18.04 19.36
N ASN A 276 -19.75 -18.77 20.13
CA ASN A 276 -20.13 -20.10 20.62
C ASN A 276 -21.37 -20.01 21.52
N THR A 277 -21.38 -19.06 22.46
CA THR A 277 -22.53 -18.82 23.35
C THR A 277 -23.81 -18.48 22.58
N ALA A 278 -23.67 -17.68 21.51
CA ALA A 278 -24.78 -17.31 20.63
C ALA A 278 -25.17 -18.41 19.62
N GLY A 279 -24.51 -19.56 19.62
CA GLY A 279 -24.73 -20.64 18.65
C GLY A 279 -24.42 -20.25 17.19
N LYS A 280 -23.58 -19.26 16.97
CA LYS A 280 -23.17 -18.80 15.62
C LYS A 280 -22.08 -19.72 15.07
N LYS A 281 -22.34 -20.34 13.94
CA LYS A 281 -21.33 -21.13 13.21
C LYS A 281 -20.48 -20.20 12.37
N VAL A 282 -19.17 -20.32 12.50
CA VAL A 282 -18.17 -19.59 11.73
C VAL A 282 -17.12 -20.55 11.17
N THR A 283 -16.49 -20.15 10.08
CA THR A 283 -15.40 -20.85 9.40
C THR A 283 -14.16 -19.95 9.37
N LEU A 284 -13.04 -20.45 8.88
CA LEU A 284 -11.83 -19.65 8.70
C LEU A 284 -12.08 -18.41 7.81
N GLU A 285 -12.95 -18.54 6.81
CA GLU A 285 -13.34 -17.45 5.90
C GLU A 285 -13.94 -16.23 6.63
N ASN A 286 -14.49 -16.37 7.83
CA ASN A 286 -14.99 -15.24 8.64
C ASN A 286 -13.88 -14.39 9.27
N PHE A 287 -12.60 -14.79 9.14
CA PHE A 287 -11.45 -14.11 9.74
C PHE A 287 -10.36 -13.74 8.71
N MET A 288 -10.33 -14.45 7.59
CA MET A 288 -9.47 -14.17 6.46
C MET A 288 -10.11 -14.67 5.17
N LYS A 289 -10.09 -13.85 4.13
CA LYS A 289 -10.58 -14.22 2.81
C LYS A 289 -9.50 -15.02 2.07
N VAL A 290 -9.89 -16.17 1.53
CA VAL A 290 -8.98 -17.07 0.80
C VAL A 290 -9.33 -17.06 -0.67
N ASP A 291 -8.66 -16.23 -1.47
CA ASP A 291 -8.82 -16.19 -2.92
C ASP A 291 -7.72 -17.05 -3.59
N MET A 292 -8.10 -18.09 -4.32
CA MET A 292 -7.14 -18.95 -5.04
C MET A 292 -6.68 -18.26 -6.32
N VAL A 293 -5.40 -17.95 -6.42
CA VAL A 293 -4.81 -17.33 -7.62
C VAL A 293 -4.30 -18.36 -8.63
N THR A 294 -3.87 -19.52 -8.13
CA THR A 294 -3.58 -20.74 -8.89
C THR A 294 -4.22 -21.92 -8.17
N PRO A 295 -4.21 -23.14 -8.71
CA PRO A 295 -4.79 -24.32 -8.04
C PRO A 295 -4.23 -24.60 -6.63
N ASP A 296 -3.03 -24.11 -6.29
CA ASP A 296 -2.36 -24.39 -5.04
C ASP A 296 -1.81 -23.15 -4.30
N LYS A 297 -2.01 -21.93 -4.82
CA LYS A 297 -1.58 -20.69 -4.18
C LYS A 297 -2.72 -19.69 -4.04
N THR A 298 -2.63 -18.87 -3.00
CA THR A 298 -3.69 -17.92 -2.63
C THR A 298 -3.23 -16.48 -2.71
N ASP A 299 -4.21 -15.58 -2.66
CA ASP A 299 -4.12 -14.23 -2.17
C ASP A 299 -5.02 -14.14 -0.93
N ILE A 300 -4.45 -13.98 0.25
CA ILE A 300 -5.20 -13.84 1.50
C ILE A 300 -5.46 -12.36 1.77
N ASN A 301 -6.74 -12.02 1.94
CA ASN A 301 -7.17 -10.69 2.35
C ASN A 301 -7.88 -10.71 3.71
N ASN A 302 -8.29 -9.54 4.21
CA ASN A 302 -9.11 -9.42 5.42
C ASN A 302 -10.53 -9.94 5.18
N ASN A 303 -11.17 -10.44 6.23
CA ASN A 303 -12.61 -10.66 6.28
C ASN A 303 -13.13 -10.65 7.74
N GLY A 304 -14.37 -10.17 7.95
CA GLY A 304 -15.04 -10.17 9.25
C GLY A 304 -14.57 -9.09 10.23
N GLY A 305 -15.08 -9.16 11.44
CA GLY A 305 -14.88 -8.15 12.49
C GLY A 305 -13.45 -8.12 13.06
N PHE A 306 -12.79 -9.28 13.12
CA PHE A 306 -11.38 -9.39 13.51
C PHE A 306 -10.64 -10.16 12.40
N SER A 307 -9.67 -9.52 11.75
CA SER A 307 -9.07 -10.03 10.51
C SER A 307 -7.60 -9.64 10.39
N THR A 308 -7.03 -9.85 9.19
CA THR A 308 -5.65 -9.42 8.87
C THR A 308 -5.47 -7.91 8.82
N ASP A 309 -6.53 -7.11 8.76
CA ASP A 309 -6.46 -5.65 8.82
C ASP A 309 -6.01 -5.17 10.21
N TYR A 310 -4.90 -4.42 10.25
CA TYR A 310 -4.33 -3.84 11.46
C TYR A 310 -4.99 -2.50 11.78
N ILE A 311 -6.28 -2.54 12.17
CA ILE A 311 -7.16 -1.39 12.31
C ILE A 311 -6.65 -0.41 13.36
N GLY A 312 -6.64 0.89 13.03
CA GLY A 312 -6.38 2.00 13.95
C GLY A 312 -4.93 2.18 14.39
N LYS A 313 -3.98 1.60 13.67
CA LYS A 313 -2.55 1.64 14.04
C LYS A 313 -1.67 2.41 13.05
N ASN A 314 -2.19 2.77 11.88
CA ASN A 314 -1.44 3.30 10.74
C ASN A 314 -1.58 4.81 10.52
N TYR A 315 -2.18 5.57 11.43
CA TYR A 315 -2.48 7.00 11.20
C TYR A 315 -1.25 7.88 11.05
N SER A 316 -0.14 7.53 11.70
CA SER A 316 1.13 8.24 11.55
C SER A 316 1.95 7.80 10.33
N TYR A 317 1.64 6.65 9.73
CA TYR A 317 2.42 6.07 8.63
C TYR A 317 2.58 7.00 7.42
N PRO A 318 1.52 7.69 6.93
CA PRO A 318 1.63 8.54 5.75
C PRO A 318 2.72 9.62 5.87
N ASP A 319 2.83 10.26 7.03
CA ASP A 319 3.77 11.36 7.27
C ASP A 319 5.07 10.93 7.97
N ALA A 320 5.24 9.63 8.23
CA ALA A 320 6.42 9.10 8.88
C ALA A 320 7.66 9.09 7.95
N ASP A 321 8.84 9.08 8.57
CA ASP A 321 10.09 8.77 7.88
C ASP A 321 10.21 7.27 7.57
N TYR A 322 11.22 6.89 6.79
CA TYR A 322 11.41 5.49 6.38
C TYR A 322 11.65 4.56 7.57
N ALA A 323 12.39 4.98 8.59
CA ALA A 323 12.67 4.15 9.77
C ALA A 323 11.39 3.86 10.58
N THR A 324 10.54 4.87 10.77
CA THR A 324 9.24 4.72 11.44
C THR A 324 8.29 3.84 10.63
N ARG A 325 8.27 3.96 9.30
CA ARG A 325 7.48 3.09 8.40
C ARG A 325 7.96 1.64 8.45
N GLU A 326 9.26 1.39 8.47
CA GLU A 326 9.84 0.05 8.63
C GLU A 326 9.45 -0.58 9.97
N GLN A 327 9.48 0.20 11.07
CA GLN A 327 9.03 -0.27 12.37
C GLN A 327 7.55 -0.64 12.33
N PHE A 328 6.70 0.18 11.71
CA PHE A 328 5.28 -0.12 11.53
C PHE A 328 5.05 -1.38 10.68
N GLN A 329 5.78 -1.54 9.58
CA GLN A 329 5.72 -2.74 8.73
C GLN A 329 6.03 -3.99 9.54
N LYS A 330 7.07 -3.93 10.38
CA LYS A 330 7.44 -5.03 11.28
C LYS A 330 6.33 -5.34 12.28
N GLU A 331 5.72 -4.31 12.89
CA GLU A 331 4.61 -4.50 13.83
C GLU A 331 3.36 -5.10 13.16
N CYS A 332 3.05 -4.66 11.93
CA CYS A 332 1.96 -5.23 11.13
C CYS A 332 2.24 -6.69 10.76
N LEU A 333 3.50 -7.03 10.43
CA LEU A 333 3.91 -8.40 10.17
C LEU A 333 3.82 -9.26 11.44
N ASP A 334 4.27 -8.77 12.58
CA ASP A 334 4.19 -9.48 13.86
C ASP A 334 2.72 -9.67 14.30
N TYR A 335 1.84 -8.69 14.04
CA TYR A 335 0.40 -8.84 14.22
C TYR A 335 -0.16 -9.97 13.33
N THR A 336 0.18 -9.97 12.05
CA THR A 336 -0.30 -10.96 11.08
C THR A 336 0.17 -12.37 11.46
N LYS A 337 1.44 -12.55 11.77
CA LYS A 337 1.99 -13.82 12.28
C LYS A 337 1.28 -14.29 13.55
N GLY A 338 1.08 -13.37 14.48
CA GLY A 338 0.39 -13.66 15.75
C GLY A 338 -1.06 -14.09 15.54
N LEU A 339 -1.80 -13.40 14.64
CA LEU A 339 -3.17 -13.77 14.29
C LEU A 339 -3.25 -15.19 13.71
N LEU A 340 -2.42 -15.50 12.70
CA LEU A 340 -2.41 -16.82 12.08
C LEU A 340 -2.02 -17.91 13.08
N THR A 341 -1.06 -17.63 13.96
CA THR A 341 -0.68 -18.54 15.07
C THR A 341 -1.86 -18.74 16.02
N TYR A 342 -2.56 -17.67 16.42
CA TYR A 342 -3.71 -17.75 17.31
C TYR A 342 -4.84 -18.59 16.71
N LEU A 343 -5.16 -18.35 15.42
CA LEU A 343 -6.17 -19.14 14.70
C LEU A 343 -5.81 -20.64 14.62
N ALA A 344 -4.53 -20.96 14.54
CA ALA A 344 -4.06 -22.35 14.44
C ALA A 344 -3.97 -23.08 15.80
N THR A 345 -3.77 -22.36 16.92
CA THR A 345 -3.32 -23.00 18.17
C THR A 345 -4.17 -22.67 19.40
N SER A 346 -4.89 -21.55 19.43
CA SER A 346 -5.60 -21.11 20.63
C SER A 346 -6.78 -22.04 20.97
N PRO A 347 -6.99 -22.39 22.26
CA PRO A 347 -8.14 -23.20 22.72
C PRO A 347 -9.49 -22.48 22.55
N HIS A 348 -9.53 -21.14 22.51
CA HIS A 348 -10.75 -20.35 22.24
C HIS A 348 -11.24 -20.52 20.79
N VAL A 349 -10.33 -20.81 19.86
CA VAL A 349 -10.69 -21.04 18.46
C VAL A 349 -11.34 -22.40 18.30
N PRO A 350 -12.50 -22.51 17.62
CA PRO A 350 -13.16 -23.80 17.36
C PRO A 350 -12.20 -24.80 16.69
N ALA A 351 -12.30 -26.09 17.09
CA ALA A 351 -11.41 -27.12 16.56
C ALA A 351 -11.48 -27.25 15.03
N SER A 352 -12.65 -26.98 14.42
CA SER A 352 -12.82 -26.98 12.98
C SER A 352 -11.96 -25.88 12.30
N ILE A 353 -11.93 -24.66 12.85
CA ILE A 353 -11.13 -23.55 12.31
C ILE A 353 -9.64 -23.83 12.49
N ARG A 354 -9.23 -24.37 13.66
CA ARG A 354 -7.83 -24.79 13.84
C ARG A 354 -7.41 -25.83 12.81
N ALA A 355 -8.28 -26.81 12.53
CA ALA A 355 -8.03 -27.86 11.53
C ALA A 355 -7.99 -27.28 10.10
N GLU A 356 -8.82 -26.29 9.79
CA GLU A 356 -8.75 -25.56 8.51
C GLU A 356 -7.46 -24.74 8.36
N MET A 357 -6.96 -24.16 9.46
CA MET A 357 -5.74 -23.31 9.43
C MET A 357 -4.45 -24.13 9.36
N GLN A 358 -4.37 -25.29 10.00
CA GLN A 358 -3.15 -26.09 10.10
C GLN A 358 -2.46 -26.48 8.78
N PRO A 359 -3.19 -26.80 7.68
CA PRO A 359 -2.54 -27.15 6.43
C PRO A 359 -1.94 -25.96 5.66
N TRP A 360 -2.27 -24.72 6.03
CA TRP A 360 -1.74 -23.53 5.36
C TRP A 360 -0.30 -23.20 5.78
N GLY A 361 0.50 -22.73 4.84
CA GLY A 361 1.84 -22.22 5.06
C GLY A 361 2.27 -21.27 3.98
N LEU A 362 3.43 -20.61 4.18
CA LEU A 362 4.04 -19.73 3.19
C LEU A 362 4.54 -20.54 2.00
N CYS A 363 4.52 -19.95 0.80
CA CYS A 363 5.10 -20.56 -0.39
C CYS A 363 6.64 -20.44 -0.37
N ARG A 364 7.37 -21.53 -0.68
CA ARG A 364 8.84 -21.54 -0.74
C ARG A 364 9.38 -20.75 -1.91
N ASP A 365 8.64 -20.68 -2.98
CA ASP A 365 8.96 -20.04 -4.26
C ASP A 365 8.46 -18.61 -4.39
N GLU A 366 7.83 -18.07 -3.32
CA GLU A 366 7.42 -16.67 -3.24
C GLU A 366 8.21 -15.94 -2.17
N PHE A 367 8.62 -14.70 -2.45
CA PHE A 367 9.30 -13.81 -1.51
C PHE A 367 10.52 -14.43 -0.79
N PRO A 368 11.49 -15.00 -1.53
CA PRO A 368 12.56 -15.80 -0.94
C PRO A 368 13.48 -14.98 0.00
N ASP A 369 13.72 -13.72 -0.30
CA ASP A 369 14.58 -12.80 0.47
C ASP A 369 13.92 -12.25 1.74
N THR A 370 12.58 -12.30 1.83
CA THR A 370 11.80 -11.94 3.03
C THR A 370 11.28 -13.16 3.79
N GLY A 371 11.78 -14.34 3.45
CA GLY A 371 11.44 -15.59 4.12
C GLY A 371 10.05 -16.12 3.81
N GLY A 372 9.45 -15.74 2.69
CA GLY A 372 8.13 -16.14 2.23
C GLY A 372 7.03 -15.13 2.58
N TRP A 373 7.36 -14.01 3.23
CA TRP A 373 6.43 -12.94 3.53
C TRP A 373 6.44 -11.87 2.45
N PRO A 374 5.27 -11.29 2.09
CA PRO A 374 5.24 -10.21 1.11
C PRO A 374 6.17 -9.06 1.48
N HIS A 375 6.92 -8.56 0.52
CA HIS A 375 7.81 -7.42 0.71
C HIS A 375 7.07 -6.08 0.71
N GLN A 376 5.84 -6.03 0.18
CA GLN A 376 5.02 -4.82 0.09
C GLN A 376 3.88 -4.84 1.10
N LEU A 377 3.83 -3.84 1.98
CA LEU A 377 2.64 -3.57 2.79
C LEU A 377 1.53 -3.02 1.90
N TYR A 378 0.29 -3.47 2.09
CA TYR A 378 -0.86 -2.89 1.39
C TYR A 378 -1.19 -1.52 1.99
N VAL A 379 -0.53 -0.50 1.49
CA VAL A 379 -0.83 0.91 1.76
C VAL A 379 -2.03 1.28 0.90
N ARG A 380 -3.24 1.09 1.45
CA ARG A 380 -4.49 1.34 0.71
C ARG A 380 -4.71 2.82 0.43
N GLU A 381 -4.22 3.66 1.31
CA GLU A 381 -4.33 5.11 1.25
C GLU A 381 -3.27 5.73 2.15
N ALA A 382 -2.64 6.80 1.68
CA ALA A 382 -1.72 7.59 2.48
C ALA A 382 -2.04 9.09 2.30
N ARG A 383 -1.13 9.86 1.71
CA ARG A 383 -1.42 11.24 1.31
C ARG A 383 -2.24 11.25 0.04
N ARG A 384 -3.17 12.17 -0.05
CA ARG A 384 -3.93 12.46 -1.28
C ARG A 384 -3.76 13.94 -1.62
N MET A 385 -3.35 14.23 -2.85
CA MET A 385 -3.07 15.58 -3.30
C MET A 385 -4.30 16.48 -3.19
N ILE A 386 -4.09 17.75 -2.89
CA ILE A 386 -5.08 18.82 -3.03
C ILE A 386 -4.69 19.68 -4.23
N SER A 387 -5.46 19.55 -5.30
CA SER A 387 -5.27 20.24 -6.57
C SER A 387 -6.45 21.17 -6.86
N ASP A 388 -6.39 21.85 -8.03
CA ASP A 388 -7.50 22.68 -8.52
C ASP A 388 -8.76 21.85 -8.87
N HIS A 389 -8.60 20.54 -9.05
CA HIS A 389 -9.70 19.59 -9.21
C HIS A 389 -9.45 18.33 -8.37
N VAL A 390 -10.40 18.02 -7.49
CA VAL A 390 -10.39 16.83 -6.64
C VAL A 390 -11.46 15.89 -7.14
N MET A 391 -11.13 14.64 -7.45
CA MET A 391 -12.11 13.59 -7.76
C MET A 391 -12.94 13.28 -6.50
N THR A 392 -14.25 13.17 -6.65
CA THR A 392 -15.20 13.00 -5.52
C THR A 392 -16.19 11.86 -5.78
N GLU A 393 -16.99 11.52 -4.77
CA GLU A 393 -18.15 10.61 -4.89
C GLU A 393 -19.04 10.95 -6.09
N LYS A 394 -19.22 12.25 -6.40
CA LYS A 394 -20.03 12.72 -7.52
C LYS A 394 -19.51 12.24 -8.87
N ASN A 395 -18.18 12.20 -9.04
CA ASN A 395 -17.56 11.66 -10.24
C ASN A 395 -17.76 10.14 -10.34
N CYS A 396 -17.58 9.40 -9.24
CA CYS A 396 -17.84 7.95 -9.18
C CYS A 396 -19.32 7.62 -9.50
N ARG A 397 -20.25 8.45 -9.06
CA ARG A 397 -21.68 8.33 -9.37
C ARG A 397 -22.08 8.91 -10.72
N ARG A 398 -21.13 9.55 -11.44
CA ARG A 398 -21.38 10.23 -12.72
C ARG A 398 -22.43 11.36 -12.66
N THR A 399 -22.66 11.91 -11.49
CA THR A 399 -23.47 13.12 -11.33
C THR A 399 -22.68 14.39 -11.69
N GLU A 400 -21.34 14.27 -11.69
CA GLU A 400 -20.41 15.26 -12.20
C GLU A 400 -19.44 14.58 -13.16
N ILE A 401 -19.37 15.05 -14.41
CA ILE A 401 -18.53 14.50 -15.47
C ILE A 401 -17.38 15.45 -15.73
N VAL A 402 -16.16 14.90 -15.82
CA VAL A 402 -14.96 15.65 -16.15
C VAL A 402 -14.76 15.70 -17.67
N PRO A 403 -14.40 16.87 -18.25
CA PRO A 403 -14.21 17.02 -19.69
C PRO A 403 -12.83 16.54 -20.18
N ASP A 404 -11.87 16.40 -19.27
CA ASP A 404 -10.45 16.15 -19.50
C ASP A 404 -10.06 14.71 -19.07
N SER A 405 -10.86 13.72 -19.48
CA SER A 405 -10.67 12.31 -19.13
C SER A 405 -9.35 11.76 -19.67
N ILE A 406 -8.58 11.08 -18.78
CA ILE A 406 -7.33 10.38 -19.12
C ILE A 406 -7.42 8.87 -18.94
N GLY A 407 -8.51 8.37 -18.41
CA GLY A 407 -8.74 6.95 -18.16
C GLY A 407 -10.06 6.72 -17.47
N LEU A 408 -10.41 5.46 -17.26
CA LEU A 408 -11.64 5.04 -16.58
C LEU A 408 -11.31 4.28 -15.30
N ALA A 409 -12.11 4.49 -14.26
CA ALA A 409 -12.19 3.61 -13.09
C ALA A 409 -13.59 2.98 -13.01
N ALA A 410 -13.70 1.83 -12.34
CA ALA A 410 -14.94 1.06 -12.29
C ALA A 410 -15.08 0.18 -11.04
N TYR A 411 -14.19 0.32 -10.07
CA TYR A 411 -14.26 -0.43 -8.82
C TYR A 411 -15.22 0.22 -7.83
N ASN A 412 -15.63 -0.53 -6.82
CA ASN A 412 -16.43 0.02 -5.72
C ASN A 412 -15.71 1.21 -5.07
N MET A 413 -16.47 2.19 -4.59
CA MET A 413 -15.97 3.09 -3.54
C MET A 413 -15.76 2.22 -2.31
N ASP A 414 -14.51 1.85 -2.07
CA ASP A 414 -14.09 0.82 -1.13
C ASP A 414 -13.13 1.40 -0.10
N SER A 415 -13.62 1.57 1.11
CA SER A 415 -12.84 1.91 2.29
C SER A 415 -12.86 0.76 3.27
N HIS A 416 -11.71 0.37 3.76
CA HIS A 416 -11.62 -0.57 4.88
C HIS A 416 -11.87 0.13 6.22
N ASN A 417 -12.17 -0.64 7.26
CA ASN A 417 -12.36 -0.08 8.61
C ASN A 417 -11.17 0.79 9.01
N CYS A 418 -11.48 2.02 9.43
CA CYS A 418 -10.49 2.97 9.91
C CYS A 418 -10.26 2.85 11.41
N ARG A 419 -11.32 2.55 12.18
CA ARG A 419 -11.29 2.51 13.64
C ARG A 419 -11.91 1.23 14.18
N ARG A 420 -11.43 0.78 15.34
CA ARG A 420 -12.11 -0.18 16.22
C ARG A 420 -12.22 0.47 17.59
N LEU A 421 -13.43 0.72 18.03
CA LEU A 421 -13.70 1.54 19.20
C LEU A 421 -14.84 0.97 20.06
N VAL A 422 -15.15 1.66 21.15
CA VAL A 422 -16.27 1.32 22.02
C VAL A 422 -17.48 2.16 21.62
N ARG A 423 -18.59 1.49 21.30
CA ARG A 423 -19.89 2.12 21.10
C ARG A 423 -20.95 1.36 21.88
N ASN A 424 -21.76 2.08 22.68
CA ASN A 424 -22.80 1.50 23.53
C ASN A 424 -22.29 0.38 24.48
N GLY A 425 -21.02 0.46 24.92
CA GLY A 425 -20.41 -0.55 25.79
C GLY A 425 -19.85 -1.78 25.09
N GLU A 426 -19.86 -1.83 23.77
CA GLU A 426 -19.45 -2.96 22.95
C GLU A 426 -18.35 -2.56 21.96
N VAL A 427 -17.61 -3.54 21.46
CA VAL A 427 -16.62 -3.32 20.39
C VAL A 427 -17.32 -3.16 19.06
N GLU A 428 -16.98 -2.09 18.35
CA GLU A 428 -17.48 -1.82 16.99
C GLU A 428 -16.32 -1.42 16.06
N ASN A 429 -16.32 -1.95 14.83
CA ASN A 429 -15.48 -1.44 13.75
C ASN A 429 -16.20 -0.31 13.04
N GLU A 430 -15.46 0.70 12.58
CA GLU A 430 -16.04 1.86 11.93
C GLU A 430 -15.20 2.27 10.70
N GLY A 431 -15.87 2.62 9.60
CA GLY A 431 -15.29 3.23 8.43
C GLY A 431 -15.30 2.38 7.15
N ASP A 432 -15.75 1.12 7.20
CA ASP A 432 -15.89 0.31 5.98
C ASP A 432 -17.03 0.85 5.10
N VAL A 433 -16.69 1.03 3.82
CA VAL A 433 -17.62 1.44 2.76
C VAL A 433 -17.40 0.54 1.55
N GLN A 434 -18.46 -0.03 1.01
CA GLN A 434 -18.41 -0.86 -0.19
C GLN A 434 -19.62 -0.56 -1.07
N VAL A 435 -19.52 0.51 -1.85
CA VAL A 435 -20.61 1.01 -2.70
C VAL A 435 -20.16 1.04 -4.16
N PRO A 436 -20.81 0.27 -5.07
CA PRO A 436 -20.42 0.26 -6.47
C PRO A 436 -20.69 1.60 -7.14
N PRO A 437 -19.87 2.00 -8.12
CA PRO A 437 -20.21 3.09 -9.03
C PRO A 437 -21.38 2.66 -9.94
N MET A 438 -22.09 3.60 -10.51
CA MET A 438 -23.19 3.28 -11.44
C MET A 438 -22.69 2.58 -12.71
N SER A 439 -21.49 2.93 -13.16
CA SER A 439 -20.81 2.40 -14.35
C SER A 439 -19.36 2.89 -14.34
N PRO A 440 -18.49 2.46 -15.26
CA PRO A 440 -17.18 3.08 -15.42
C PRO A 440 -17.31 4.59 -15.57
N TYR A 441 -16.44 5.32 -14.87
CA TYR A 441 -16.45 6.79 -14.84
C TYR A 441 -15.07 7.36 -15.20
N PRO A 442 -15.01 8.56 -15.83
CA PRO A 442 -13.77 9.17 -16.26
C PRO A 442 -12.99 9.78 -15.09
N ILE A 443 -11.65 9.68 -15.15
CA ILE A 443 -10.73 10.35 -14.24
C ILE A 443 -10.17 11.59 -14.93
N SER A 444 -10.17 12.72 -14.24
CA SER A 444 -9.66 14.01 -14.73
C SER A 444 -8.12 14.03 -14.79
N TYR A 445 -7.57 14.59 -15.87
CA TYR A 445 -6.15 14.91 -15.96
C TYR A 445 -5.70 15.86 -14.82
N ARG A 446 -6.53 16.85 -14.48
CA ARG A 446 -6.23 17.81 -13.40
C ARG A 446 -6.06 17.17 -12.04
N ALA A 447 -6.60 15.97 -11.84
CA ALA A 447 -6.37 15.22 -10.60
C ALA A 447 -4.93 14.70 -10.45
N LEU A 448 -4.13 14.64 -11.54
CA LEU A 448 -2.72 14.25 -11.50
C LEU A 448 -1.77 15.44 -11.34
N VAL A 449 -2.27 16.66 -11.50
CA VAL A 449 -1.44 17.87 -11.62
C VAL A 449 -1.52 18.67 -10.32
N PRO A 450 -0.39 18.96 -9.66
CA PRO A 450 -0.36 19.93 -8.56
C PRO A 450 -0.85 21.31 -8.98
N LYS A 451 -1.24 22.15 -8.03
CA LYS A 451 -1.44 23.56 -8.31
C LYS A 451 -0.16 24.15 -8.87
N GLN A 452 -0.26 24.88 -9.97
CA GLN A 452 0.90 25.40 -10.69
C GLN A 452 1.84 26.25 -9.80
N ALA A 453 1.26 27.01 -8.86
CA ALA A 453 2.04 27.81 -7.91
C ALA A 453 2.85 26.96 -6.91
N GLU A 454 2.45 25.70 -6.66
CA GLU A 454 3.12 24.79 -5.75
C GLU A 454 4.20 23.97 -6.48
N CYS A 455 3.86 23.38 -7.65
CA CYS A 455 4.82 22.63 -8.45
C CYS A 455 4.38 22.54 -9.91
N GLU A 456 5.25 22.93 -10.85
CA GLU A 456 4.94 23.03 -12.28
C GLU A 456 5.42 21.85 -13.13
N ASN A 457 6.31 20.99 -12.61
CA ASN A 457 6.94 19.90 -13.35
C ASN A 457 6.86 18.55 -12.62
N LEU A 458 5.77 18.34 -11.87
CA LEU A 458 5.45 17.09 -11.16
C LEU A 458 4.09 16.56 -11.61
N LEU A 459 3.99 15.23 -11.76
CA LEU A 459 2.74 14.51 -11.94
C LEU A 459 2.61 13.41 -10.89
N VAL A 460 1.39 13.21 -10.36
CA VAL A 460 1.13 12.34 -9.20
C VAL A 460 0.02 11.32 -9.52
N PRO A 461 0.35 10.21 -10.20
CA PRO A 461 -0.65 9.23 -10.64
C PRO A 461 -1.19 8.31 -9.53
N VAL A 462 -0.48 8.16 -8.40
CA VAL A 462 -0.87 7.27 -7.31
C VAL A 462 -1.54 8.05 -6.18
N CYS A 463 -0.86 9.00 -5.58
CA CYS A 463 -1.40 9.89 -4.54
C CYS A 463 -2.17 11.10 -5.15
N LEU A 464 -2.96 10.85 -6.19
CA LEU A 464 -3.67 11.87 -6.96
C LEU A 464 -4.70 12.64 -6.12
N ALA A 465 -5.22 13.73 -6.67
CA ALA A 465 -6.23 14.55 -6.01
C ALA A 465 -7.61 13.85 -6.05
N ALA A 466 -7.97 13.22 -4.96
CA ALA A 466 -9.24 12.54 -4.76
C ALA A 466 -9.69 12.62 -3.30
N SER A 467 -10.99 12.69 -3.02
CA SER A 467 -11.53 12.51 -1.68
C SER A 467 -11.24 11.08 -1.18
N HIS A 468 -11.31 10.84 0.12
CA HIS A 468 -11.15 9.50 0.69
C HIS A 468 -12.04 8.47 -0.03
N ILE A 469 -13.29 8.79 -0.27
CA ILE A 469 -14.24 7.88 -0.91
C ILE A 469 -13.96 7.65 -2.40
N ALA A 470 -13.68 8.71 -3.15
CA ALA A 470 -13.33 8.57 -4.56
C ALA A 470 -12.01 7.81 -4.74
N TYR A 471 -11.04 8.08 -3.87
CA TYR A 471 -9.77 7.36 -3.86
C TYR A 471 -9.97 5.86 -3.64
N GLY A 472 -10.89 5.46 -2.78
CA GLY A 472 -11.27 4.06 -2.55
C GLY A 472 -11.68 3.30 -3.83
N SER A 473 -12.20 4.00 -4.83
CA SER A 473 -12.57 3.43 -6.14
C SER A 473 -11.42 3.52 -7.17
N ILE A 474 -10.57 4.55 -7.07
CA ILE A 474 -9.51 4.83 -8.05
C ILE A 474 -8.24 4.01 -7.76
N ARG A 475 -7.93 3.73 -6.51
CA ARG A 475 -6.68 3.14 -6.00
C ARG A 475 -6.38 1.71 -6.45
N MET A 476 -6.99 1.25 -7.50
CA MET A 476 -6.80 -0.10 -8.04
C MET A 476 -5.56 -0.15 -8.93
N GLU A 477 -4.74 -1.19 -8.80
CA GLU A 477 -3.47 -1.34 -9.53
C GLU A 477 -3.63 -1.20 -11.06
N PRO A 478 -4.67 -1.77 -11.73
CA PRO A 478 -4.88 -1.55 -13.16
C PRO A 478 -5.13 -0.08 -13.50
N VAL A 479 -5.81 0.65 -12.60
CA VAL A 479 -6.09 2.08 -12.78
C VAL A 479 -4.81 2.89 -12.56
N PHE A 480 -4.01 2.59 -11.56
CA PHE A 480 -2.71 3.22 -11.36
C PHE A 480 -1.79 3.08 -12.57
N MET A 481 -1.80 1.92 -13.24
CA MET A 481 -1.06 1.74 -14.50
C MET A 481 -1.58 2.66 -15.61
N ILE A 482 -2.90 2.85 -15.74
CA ILE A 482 -3.51 3.80 -16.71
C ILE A 482 -3.08 5.23 -16.38
N LEU A 483 -3.13 5.62 -15.12
CA LEU A 483 -2.74 6.96 -14.67
C LEU A 483 -1.24 7.20 -14.84
N GLY A 484 -0.41 6.18 -14.60
CA GLY A 484 1.04 6.22 -14.89
C GLY A 484 1.32 6.44 -16.37
N GLN A 485 0.64 5.70 -17.25
CA GLN A 485 0.72 5.88 -18.71
C GLN A 485 0.35 7.32 -19.11
N SER A 486 -0.73 7.84 -18.56
CA SER A 486 -1.23 9.18 -18.86
C SER A 486 -0.29 10.28 -18.33
N ALA A 487 0.24 10.10 -17.11
CA ALA A 487 1.22 11.01 -16.52
C ALA A 487 2.49 11.10 -17.38
N ALA A 488 3.01 9.97 -17.83
CA ALA A 488 4.20 9.95 -18.69
C ALA A 488 3.95 10.55 -20.08
N THR A 489 2.75 10.34 -20.64
CA THR A 489 2.34 10.99 -21.90
C THR A 489 2.33 12.50 -21.73
N ALA A 490 1.69 13.01 -20.66
CA ALA A 490 1.65 14.45 -20.38
C ALA A 490 3.05 15.03 -20.12
N ALA A 491 3.89 14.35 -19.33
CA ALA A 491 5.27 14.75 -19.09
C ALA A 491 6.08 14.85 -20.39
N SER A 492 5.91 13.86 -21.28
CA SER A 492 6.61 13.82 -22.58
C SER A 492 6.20 15.00 -23.48
N LEU A 493 4.89 15.26 -23.58
CA LEU A 493 4.36 16.40 -24.36
C LEU A 493 4.77 17.76 -23.78
N ALA A 494 4.88 17.87 -22.46
CA ALA A 494 5.34 19.10 -21.80
C ALA A 494 6.86 19.37 -22.03
N ILE A 495 7.62 18.36 -22.39
CA ILE A 495 9.04 18.47 -22.73
C ILE A 495 9.24 18.93 -24.18
N ASP A 496 8.39 18.48 -25.13
CA ASP A 496 8.43 18.84 -26.55
C ASP A 496 7.93 20.25 -26.78
#